data_c8e7d296fd34c600fcfbefe0b56d863e
#
_entry.id   c8e7d296fd34c600fcfbefe0b56d863e
#
_cell.length_a   1.000
_cell.length_b   1.000
_cell.length_c   1.000
_cell.angle_alpha   90.00
_cell.angle_beta   90.00
_cell.angle_gamma   90.00
#
_symmetry.space_group_name_H-M   'P 1'
#
loop_
_entity.id
_entity.type
_entity.pdbx_description
1 polymer ?
#
loop_
_entity_poly.entity_id
_entity_poly.type
_entity_poly.pdbx_seq_one_letter_code
_entity_poly.pdbx_strand_id
1 'polypeptide(L)'
;MSEVDDLVAKIMAQMGNGSSTNSSTSTSTKSTSKEMTADDYPLYQKHRDLVKTPKGHNLDDINLQKVVDNQVDPKELRITPEALKLQGEIAANAGRPAIQKNLQRAAELTRVPDERVLEMYDALRPFRSTKQELLDIAKELRDKYDANVCAAWFEEAADYYESRKKLKGDN
;
A
#
# COMPACT_ATOMS: atom_id res chain seq x y z
N MET A 1 -36.43 -15.91 31.89
CA MET A 1 -35.22 -16.22 31.12
C MET A 1 -35.33 -15.41 29.83
N SER A 2 -34.37 -14.56 29.51
CA SER A 2 -34.50 -13.65 28.41
C SER A 2 -33.98 -14.29 27.11
N GLU A 3 -34.53 -13.88 25.97
CA GLU A 3 -34.11 -14.34 24.63
C GLU A 3 -32.59 -14.17 24.36
N VAL A 4 -31.95 -13.32 25.15
CA VAL A 4 -30.49 -13.09 25.10
C VAL A 4 -29.72 -14.27 25.67
N ASP A 5 -30.22 -14.90 26.74
CA ASP A 5 -29.57 -16.07 27.37
C ASP A 5 -29.60 -17.28 26.45
N ASP A 6 -30.69 -17.46 25.68
CA ASP A 6 -30.82 -18.52 24.68
C ASP A 6 -29.90 -18.32 23.46
N LEU A 7 -29.69 -17.06 23.07
CA LEU A 7 -28.78 -16.71 21.97
C LEU A 7 -27.31 -16.97 22.35
N VAL A 8 -26.92 -16.60 23.55
CA VAL A 8 -25.57 -16.85 24.09
C VAL A 8 -25.29 -18.34 24.24
N ALA A 9 -26.26 -19.11 24.72
CA ALA A 9 -26.14 -20.59 24.83
C ALA A 9 -25.96 -21.26 23.45
N LYS A 10 -26.69 -20.78 22.44
CA LYS A 10 -26.60 -21.29 21.07
C LYS A 10 -25.25 -21.00 20.41
N ILE A 11 -24.66 -19.83 20.67
CA ILE A 11 -23.32 -19.44 20.17
C ILE A 11 -22.23 -20.28 20.86
N MET A 12 -22.33 -20.52 22.16
CA MET A 12 -21.37 -21.35 22.89
C MET A 12 -21.42 -22.82 22.47
N ALA A 13 -22.60 -23.34 22.15
CA ALA A 13 -22.74 -24.70 21.64
C ALA A 13 -22.16 -24.90 20.24
N GLN A 14 -22.13 -23.85 19.42
CA GLN A 14 -21.55 -23.91 18.08
C GLN A 14 -20.02 -23.81 18.08
N MET A 15 -19.41 -23.24 19.12
CA MET A 15 -17.95 -23.12 19.26
C MET A 15 -17.29 -24.36 19.92
N GLY A 16 -18.08 -25.30 20.45
CA GLY A 16 -17.59 -26.42 21.26
C GLY A 16 -17.40 -27.77 20.55
N ASN A 17 -17.64 -27.90 19.24
CA ASN A 17 -17.57 -29.20 18.57
C ASN A 17 -16.68 -29.19 17.32
N GLY A 18 -15.38 -29.41 17.52
CA GLY A 18 -14.39 -29.54 16.46
C GLY A 18 -13.11 -30.19 16.96
N SER A 19 -13.21 -31.45 17.38
CA SER A 19 -12.04 -32.27 17.77
C SER A 19 -11.47 -32.99 16.55
N SER A 20 -10.16 -32.88 16.41
CA SER A 20 -9.14 -33.76 15.81
C SER A 20 -9.49 -34.61 14.59
N THR A 21 -8.76 -34.40 13.50
CA THR A 21 -7.95 -35.50 12.88
C THR A 21 -6.78 -34.89 12.10
N ASN A 22 -5.63 -35.48 12.37
CA ASN A 22 -4.30 -35.25 11.77
C ASN A 22 -4.31 -35.68 10.30
N SER A 23 -3.73 -34.87 9.40
CA SER A 23 -2.91 -35.36 8.26
C SER A 23 -2.10 -34.22 7.59
N SER A 24 -0.85 -34.44 7.58
CA SER A 24 0.33 -33.89 6.91
C SER A 24 0.18 -33.02 5.68
N THR A 25 1.01 -31.96 5.69
CA THR A 25 1.89 -31.44 4.64
C THR A 25 1.29 -30.70 3.45
N SER A 26 1.29 -29.39 3.53
CA SER A 26 1.93 -28.52 2.53
C SER A 26 1.99 -27.09 3.09
N THR A 27 3.20 -26.60 3.22
CA THR A 27 3.54 -25.26 3.72
C THR A 27 3.10 -24.22 2.69
N SER A 28 1.91 -23.71 2.86
CA SER A 28 1.45 -22.47 2.24
C SER A 28 1.30 -21.48 3.40
N THR A 29 2.28 -20.64 3.60
CA THR A 29 2.25 -19.51 4.53
C THR A 29 1.13 -18.56 4.14
N LYS A 30 -0.08 -18.86 4.56
CA LYS A 30 -1.17 -17.89 4.65
C LYS A 30 -0.92 -17.08 5.92
N SER A 31 -0.12 -15.99 5.80
CA SER A 31 -0.11 -14.94 6.80
C SER A 31 -1.49 -14.28 6.77
N THR A 32 -2.36 -14.66 7.68
CA THR A 32 -3.49 -13.81 8.08
C THR A 32 -2.87 -12.58 8.76
N SER A 33 -2.50 -11.59 7.97
CA SER A 33 -2.04 -10.30 8.48
C SER A 33 -3.23 -9.65 9.17
N LYS A 34 -3.20 -9.61 10.50
CA LYS A 34 -4.12 -8.79 11.29
C LYS A 34 -3.98 -7.36 10.78
N GLU A 35 -5.07 -6.75 10.38
CA GLU A 35 -5.10 -5.36 9.93
C GLU A 35 -4.60 -4.44 11.03
N MET A 36 -3.75 -3.47 10.67
CA MET A 36 -3.18 -2.53 11.62
C MET A 36 -4.21 -1.54 12.16
N THR A 37 -4.09 -1.19 13.42
CA THR A 37 -4.98 -0.27 14.12
C THR A 37 -4.25 1.01 14.54
N ALA A 38 -4.97 2.02 15.00
CA ALA A 38 -4.38 3.26 15.52
C ALA A 38 -3.43 3.01 16.70
N ASP A 39 -3.67 1.94 17.47
CA ASP A 39 -2.82 1.56 18.60
C ASP A 39 -1.44 1.04 18.15
N ASP A 40 -1.28 0.65 16.88
CA ASP A 40 0.00 0.20 16.32
C ASP A 40 0.92 1.36 15.91
N TYR A 41 0.49 2.60 16.09
CA TYR A 41 1.34 3.79 15.90
C TYR A 41 2.22 4.06 17.14
N PRO A 42 3.49 4.43 17.01
CA PRO A 42 4.30 4.48 15.78
C PRO A 42 4.75 3.08 15.32
N LEU A 43 4.58 2.79 14.02
CA LEU A 43 4.84 1.47 13.45
C LEU A 43 6.24 0.93 13.80
N TYR A 44 7.29 1.72 13.62
CA TYR A 44 8.68 1.27 13.88
C TYR A 44 8.94 0.95 15.35
N GLN A 45 8.32 1.65 16.30
CA GLN A 45 8.55 1.40 17.73
C GLN A 45 7.86 0.12 18.22
N LYS A 46 6.69 -0.20 17.65
CA LYS A 46 5.85 -1.33 18.07
C LYS A 46 6.04 -2.58 17.24
N HIS A 47 6.44 -2.43 15.98
CA HIS A 47 6.53 -3.51 14.99
C HIS A 47 7.82 -3.39 14.16
N ARG A 48 8.98 -3.39 14.83
CA ARG A 48 10.29 -3.27 14.17
C ARG A 48 10.54 -4.37 13.14
N ASP A 49 10.05 -5.55 13.42
CA ASP A 49 10.16 -6.73 12.55
C ASP A 49 9.44 -6.58 11.21
N LEU A 50 8.42 -5.72 11.16
CA LEU A 50 7.66 -5.45 9.93
C LEU A 50 8.29 -4.36 9.07
N VAL A 51 9.18 -3.53 9.64
CA VAL A 51 9.84 -2.44 8.89
C VAL A 51 11.19 -2.95 8.38
N LYS A 52 11.23 -3.28 7.10
CA LYS A 52 12.40 -3.84 6.42
C LYS A 52 12.92 -2.88 5.34
N THR A 53 14.18 -3.08 4.96
CA THR A 53 14.75 -2.47 3.76
C THR A 53 14.20 -3.18 2.51
N PRO A 54 14.35 -2.60 1.30
CA PRO A 54 13.98 -3.26 0.04
C PRO A 54 14.64 -4.63 -0.18
N LYS A 55 15.82 -4.88 0.43
CA LYS A 55 16.48 -6.18 0.39
C LYS A 55 16.09 -7.11 1.56
N GLY A 56 15.17 -6.68 2.41
CA GLY A 56 14.67 -7.50 3.53
C GLY A 56 15.49 -7.43 4.82
N HIS A 57 16.51 -6.58 4.90
CA HIS A 57 17.27 -6.37 6.14
C HIS A 57 16.46 -5.59 7.18
N ASN A 58 16.77 -5.77 8.46
CA ASN A 58 16.19 -4.93 9.51
C ASN A 58 16.80 -3.52 9.46
N LEU A 59 16.03 -2.50 9.79
CA LEU A 59 16.58 -1.14 9.88
C LEU A 59 17.65 -1.01 10.98
N ASP A 60 17.56 -1.80 12.04
CA ASP A 60 18.55 -1.81 13.12
C ASP A 60 19.94 -2.29 12.65
N ASP A 61 20.00 -3.02 11.53
CA ASP A 61 21.26 -3.47 10.93
C ASP A 61 22.00 -2.34 10.19
N ILE A 62 21.29 -1.23 9.89
CA ILE A 62 21.85 -0.06 9.23
C ILE A 62 22.30 0.93 10.31
N ASN A 63 23.59 1.10 10.44
CA ASN A 63 24.20 2.06 11.36
C ASN A 63 25.17 2.99 10.63
N LEU A 64 25.55 4.09 11.30
CA LEU A 64 26.41 5.12 10.71
C LEU A 64 27.74 4.55 10.21
N GLN A 65 28.34 3.61 10.94
CA GLN A 65 29.62 3.02 10.55
C GLN A 65 29.52 2.26 9.22
N LYS A 66 28.48 1.43 9.06
CA LYS A 66 28.24 0.71 7.80
C LYS A 66 27.97 1.63 6.61
N VAL A 67 27.33 2.79 6.84
CA VAL A 67 27.11 3.80 5.80
C VAL A 67 28.43 4.45 5.40
N VAL A 68 29.26 4.84 6.38
CA VAL A 68 30.58 5.45 6.14
C VAL A 68 31.51 4.47 5.42
N ASP A 69 31.47 3.20 5.79
CA ASP A 69 32.27 2.13 5.18
C ASP A 69 31.72 1.66 3.81
N ASN A 70 30.71 2.35 3.24
CA ASN A 70 30.05 1.99 1.98
C ASN A 70 29.48 0.54 1.95
N GLN A 71 29.12 -0.01 3.11
CA GLN A 71 28.52 -1.34 3.22
C GLN A 71 26.99 -1.34 3.01
N VAL A 72 26.36 -0.17 2.97
CA VAL A 72 24.94 0.03 2.75
C VAL A 72 24.71 0.71 1.41
N ASP A 73 23.99 0.06 0.51
CA ASP A 73 23.53 0.66 -0.75
C ASP A 73 22.52 1.77 -0.41
N PRO A 74 22.68 3.00 -0.91
CA PRO A 74 21.70 4.08 -0.71
C PRO A 74 20.26 3.70 -1.07
N LYS A 75 20.06 2.76 -1.98
CA LYS A 75 18.74 2.24 -2.36
C LYS A 75 18.07 1.47 -1.23
N GLU A 76 18.82 0.95 -0.27
CA GLU A 76 18.28 0.26 0.92
C GLU A 76 17.63 1.22 1.93
N LEU A 77 17.89 2.52 1.80
CA LEU A 77 17.24 3.54 2.62
C LEU A 77 15.87 3.95 2.07
N ARG A 78 15.45 3.41 0.93
CA ARG A 78 14.10 3.66 0.39
C ARG A 78 13.06 2.93 1.22
N ILE A 79 11.91 3.58 1.39
CA ILE A 79 10.75 2.97 2.05
C ILE A 79 10.18 1.85 1.17
N THR A 80 9.71 0.77 1.81
CA THR A 80 9.06 -0.35 1.11
C THR A 80 7.56 -0.10 0.90
N PRO A 81 6.96 -0.68 -0.15
CA PRO A 81 5.52 -0.58 -0.36
C PRO A 81 4.71 -1.18 0.79
N GLU A 82 5.23 -2.22 1.45
CA GLU A 82 4.62 -2.85 2.62
C GLU A 82 4.55 -1.88 3.80
N ALA A 83 5.66 -1.20 4.12
CA ALA A 83 5.68 -0.22 5.20
C ALA A 83 4.70 0.95 4.96
N LEU A 84 4.56 1.40 3.71
CA LEU A 84 3.58 2.42 3.34
C LEU A 84 2.14 1.93 3.51
N LYS A 85 1.83 0.68 3.13
CA LYS A 85 0.50 0.09 3.30
C LYS A 85 0.12 -0.04 4.78
N LEU A 86 1.03 -0.56 5.62
CA LEU A 86 0.79 -0.69 7.06
C LEU A 86 0.53 0.67 7.72
N GLN A 87 1.30 1.71 7.36
CA GLN A 87 1.05 3.08 7.83
C GLN A 87 -0.30 3.61 7.33
N GLY A 88 -0.71 3.22 6.13
CA GLY A 88 -2.03 3.54 5.56
C GLY A 88 -3.18 2.93 6.36
N GLU A 89 -3.06 1.66 6.75
CA GLU A 89 -4.04 0.96 7.60
C GLU A 89 -4.19 1.65 8.96
N ILE A 90 -3.06 1.97 9.62
CA ILE A 90 -3.05 2.73 10.87
C ILE A 90 -3.79 4.08 10.71
N ALA A 91 -3.50 4.81 9.63
CA ALA A 91 -4.13 6.09 9.37
C ALA A 91 -5.63 5.96 9.13
N ALA A 92 -6.08 4.94 8.37
CA ALA A 92 -7.49 4.68 8.14
C ALA A 92 -8.23 4.34 9.42
N ASN A 93 -7.67 3.47 10.25
CA ASN A 93 -8.23 3.10 11.55
C ASN A 93 -8.32 4.31 12.50
N ALA A 94 -7.37 5.24 12.41
CA ALA A 94 -7.40 6.52 13.12
C ALA A 94 -8.36 7.56 12.51
N GLY A 95 -9.27 7.16 11.60
CA GLY A 95 -10.26 8.05 10.99
C GLY A 95 -9.72 8.94 9.85
N ARG A 96 -8.58 8.59 9.25
CA ARG A 96 -7.91 9.37 8.20
C ARG A 96 -7.79 8.62 6.85
N PRO A 97 -8.91 8.24 6.22
CA PRO A 97 -8.89 7.42 4.99
C PRO A 97 -8.22 8.12 3.80
N ALA A 98 -8.21 9.46 3.77
CA ALA A 98 -7.50 10.19 2.72
C ALA A 98 -5.98 9.98 2.78
N ILE A 99 -5.41 9.84 3.98
CA ILE A 99 -3.98 9.51 4.16
C ILE A 99 -3.71 8.09 3.68
N GLN A 100 -4.59 7.13 3.99
CA GLN A 100 -4.46 5.77 3.48
C GLN A 100 -4.38 5.74 1.95
N LYS A 101 -5.31 6.43 1.26
CA LYS A 101 -5.30 6.50 -0.21
C LYS A 101 -4.01 7.12 -0.76
N ASN A 102 -3.46 8.12 -0.10
CA ASN A 102 -2.18 8.73 -0.49
C ASN A 102 -1.02 7.75 -0.32
N LEU A 103 -0.97 7.03 0.81
CA LEU A 103 0.08 6.05 1.08
C LEU A 103 -0.04 4.82 0.16
N GLN A 104 -1.25 4.42 -0.23
CA GLN A 104 -1.46 3.38 -1.25
C GLN A 104 -0.89 3.77 -2.60
N ARG A 105 -1.15 5.01 -3.08
CA ARG A 105 -0.53 5.52 -4.31
C ARG A 105 0.99 5.57 -4.20
N ALA A 106 1.51 6.06 -3.07
CA ALA A 106 2.96 6.08 -2.85
C ALA A 106 3.56 4.66 -2.87
N ALA A 107 2.87 3.68 -2.28
CA ALA A 107 3.30 2.28 -2.30
C ALA A 107 3.37 1.71 -3.73
N GLU A 108 2.41 2.04 -4.60
CA GLU A 108 2.44 1.62 -6.01
C GLU A 108 3.59 2.29 -6.77
N LEU A 109 3.84 3.58 -6.54
CA LEU A 109 4.90 4.33 -7.23
C LEU A 109 6.31 3.85 -6.87
N THR A 110 6.52 3.16 -5.75
CA THR A 110 7.84 2.58 -5.42
C THR A 110 8.33 1.58 -6.46
N ARG A 111 7.42 1.02 -7.29
CA ARG A 111 7.74 0.07 -8.36
C ARG A 111 8.05 0.72 -9.70
N VAL A 112 7.76 2.01 -9.83
CA VAL A 112 7.96 2.78 -11.06
C VAL A 112 9.36 3.42 -11.02
N PRO A 113 10.15 3.37 -12.11
CA PRO A 113 11.43 4.08 -12.17
C PRO A 113 11.29 5.57 -11.92
N ASP A 114 12.27 6.17 -11.23
CA ASP A 114 12.21 7.57 -10.81
C ASP A 114 12.01 8.53 -11.99
N GLU A 115 12.74 8.31 -13.10
CA GLU A 115 12.61 9.10 -14.31
C GLU A 115 11.20 9.04 -14.89
N ARG A 116 10.61 7.82 -14.87
CA ARG A 116 9.24 7.65 -15.38
C ARG A 116 8.20 8.34 -14.50
N VAL A 117 8.38 8.32 -13.18
CA VAL A 117 7.52 9.07 -12.25
C VAL A 117 7.55 10.56 -12.55
N LEU A 118 8.73 11.13 -12.85
CA LEU A 118 8.88 12.54 -13.20
C LEU A 118 8.19 12.88 -14.54
N GLU A 119 8.29 12.02 -15.54
CA GLU A 119 7.57 12.18 -16.82
C GLU A 119 6.05 12.15 -16.62
N MET A 120 5.55 11.18 -15.84
CA MET A 120 4.13 11.07 -15.48
C MET A 120 3.65 12.31 -14.72
N TYR A 121 4.48 12.84 -13.81
CA TYR A 121 4.18 14.07 -13.08
C TYR A 121 4.09 15.29 -14.01
N ASP A 122 5.02 15.42 -14.99
CA ASP A 122 4.95 16.51 -15.99
C ASP A 122 3.71 16.37 -16.89
N ALA A 123 3.34 15.15 -17.27
CA ALA A 123 2.13 14.87 -18.05
C ALA A 123 0.84 15.31 -17.37
N LEU A 124 0.79 15.27 -16.03
CA LEU A 124 -0.35 15.72 -15.22
C LEU A 124 -0.43 17.26 -15.08
N ARG A 125 0.51 18.01 -15.62
CA ARG A 125 0.40 19.47 -15.59
C ARG A 125 -0.65 19.93 -16.62
N PRO A 126 -1.48 20.94 -16.30
CA PRO A 126 -2.48 21.46 -17.23
C PRO A 126 -1.87 21.83 -18.58
N PHE A 127 -2.59 21.54 -19.66
CA PHE A 127 -2.23 21.82 -21.05
C PHE A 127 -0.99 21.09 -21.59
N ARG A 128 -0.50 20.05 -20.89
CA ARG A 128 0.66 19.26 -21.31
C ARG A 128 0.30 18.04 -22.12
N SER A 129 -0.78 17.37 -21.75
CA SER A 129 -1.17 16.10 -22.35
C SER A 129 -2.57 16.14 -22.94
N THR A 130 -2.78 15.33 -23.96
CA THR A 130 -4.10 14.98 -24.47
C THR A 130 -4.78 13.98 -23.54
N LYS A 131 -6.08 13.78 -23.68
CA LYS A 131 -6.81 12.74 -22.95
C LYS A 131 -6.21 11.35 -23.21
N GLN A 132 -5.90 11.05 -24.47
CA GLN A 132 -5.35 9.74 -24.84
C GLN A 132 -3.99 9.49 -24.19
N GLU A 133 -3.08 10.47 -24.15
CA GLU A 133 -1.77 10.35 -23.50
C GLU A 133 -1.92 10.04 -21.99
N LEU A 134 -2.90 10.65 -21.29
CA LEU A 134 -3.18 10.35 -19.89
C LEU A 134 -3.74 8.93 -19.70
N LEU A 135 -4.64 8.48 -20.59
CA LEU A 135 -5.17 7.11 -20.57
C LEU A 135 -4.11 6.06 -20.89
N ASP A 136 -3.17 6.36 -21.80
CA ASP A 136 -2.04 5.47 -22.12
C ASP A 136 -1.10 5.32 -20.90
N ILE A 137 -0.86 6.40 -20.16
CA ILE A 137 -0.13 6.33 -18.88
C ILE A 137 -0.90 5.48 -17.85
N ALA A 138 -2.22 5.66 -17.74
CA ALA A 138 -3.04 4.84 -16.84
C ALA A 138 -2.94 3.34 -17.19
N LYS A 139 -2.98 3.02 -18.48
CA LYS A 139 -2.80 1.66 -18.96
C LYS A 139 -1.41 1.11 -18.63
N GLU A 140 -0.35 1.88 -18.87
CA GLU A 140 1.02 1.49 -18.52
C GLU A 140 1.16 1.20 -17.01
N LEU A 141 0.61 2.07 -16.16
CA LEU A 141 0.62 1.92 -14.70
C LEU A 141 -0.03 0.59 -14.28
N ARG A 142 -1.15 0.24 -14.90
CA ARG A 142 -1.88 -1.00 -14.61
C ARG A 142 -1.15 -2.24 -15.11
N ASP A 143 -0.77 -2.23 -16.37
CA ASP A 143 -0.29 -3.44 -17.06
C ASP A 143 1.18 -3.77 -16.70
N LYS A 144 2.02 -2.75 -16.53
CA LYS A 144 3.46 -2.92 -16.32
C LYS A 144 3.86 -2.89 -14.85
N TYR A 145 3.18 -2.08 -14.04
CA TYR A 145 3.60 -1.83 -12.66
C TYR A 145 2.59 -2.33 -11.61
N ASP A 146 1.45 -2.90 -12.03
CA ASP A 146 0.35 -3.31 -11.15
C ASP A 146 -0.07 -2.16 -10.19
N ALA A 147 -0.09 -0.93 -10.72
CA ALA A 147 -0.36 0.31 -10.00
C ALA A 147 -1.81 0.77 -10.25
N ASN A 148 -2.77 -0.02 -9.77
CA ASN A 148 -4.19 0.15 -10.10
C ASN A 148 -4.80 1.43 -9.52
N VAL A 149 -4.38 1.85 -8.32
CA VAL A 149 -4.88 3.08 -7.67
C VAL A 149 -4.33 4.32 -8.39
N CYS A 150 -3.05 4.27 -8.79
CA CYS A 150 -2.44 5.33 -9.60
C CYS A 150 -3.08 5.41 -10.98
N ALA A 151 -3.33 4.27 -11.64
CA ALA A 151 -4.00 4.21 -12.93
C ALA A 151 -5.41 4.85 -12.90
N ALA A 152 -6.24 4.46 -11.91
CA ALA A 152 -7.56 5.05 -11.73
C ALA A 152 -7.50 6.57 -11.50
N TRP A 153 -6.48 7.05 -10.81
CA TRP A 153 -6.29 8.48 -10.59
C TRP A 153 -5.92 9.23 -11.88
N PHE A 154 -5.14 8.63 -12.79
CA PHE A 154 -4.87 9.19 -14.12
C PHE A 154 -6.11 9.22 -15.00
N GLU A 155 -6.95 8.18 -14.95
CA GLU A 155 -8.24 8.14 -15.65
C GLU A 155 -9.16 9.26 -15.16
N GLU A 156 -9.29 9.43 -13.84
CA GLU A 156 -10.05 10.52 -13.23
C GLU A 156 -9.51 11.90 -13.65
N ALA A 157 -8.18 12.07 -13.66
CA ALA A 157 -7.55 13.32 -14.09
C ALA A 157 -7.83 13.62 -15.57
N ALA A 158 -7.84 12.62 -16.45
CA ALA A 158 -8.15 12.76 -17.86
C ALA A 158 -9.58 13.30 -18.07
N ASP A 159 -10.55 12.74 -17.34
CA ASP A 159 -11.95 13.17 -17.40
C ASP A 159 -12.16 14.59 -16.82
N TYR A 160 -11.49 14.92 -15.71
CA TYR A 160 -11.52 16.27 -15.15
C TYR A 160 -10.88 17.31 -16.08
N TYR A 161 -9.78 16.97 -16.76
CA TYR A 161 -9.12 17.89 -17.69
C TYR A 161 -9.96 18.12 -18.94
N GLU A 162 -10.61 17.09 -19.45
CA GLU A 162 -11.57 17.26 -20.57
C GLU A 162 -12.74 18.18 -20.18
N SER A 163 -13.40 17.90 -19.05
CA SER A 163 -14.56 18.68 -18.59
C SER A 163 -14.22 20.14 -18.28
N ARG A 164 -12.99 20.41 -17.85
CA ARG A 164 -12.51 21.75 -17.46
C ARG A 164 -11.70 22.43 -18.54
N LYS A 165 -11.59 21.87 -19.75
CA LYS A 165 -10.79 22.38 -20.86
C LYS A 165 -9.34 22.69 -20.42
N LYS A 166 -8.66 21.68 -19.92
CA LYS A 166 -7.27 21.75 -19.45
C LYS A 166 -6.33 20.78 -20.19
N LEU A 167 -6.86 20.13 -21.24
CA LEU A 167 -6.06 19.27 -22.10
C LEU A 167 -5.16 20.10 -23.03
N LYS A 168 -4.16 19.44 -23.61
CA LYS A 168 -3.29 20.02 -24.63
C LYS A 168 -4.13 20.47 -25.84
N GLY A 169 -4.03 21.75 -26.17
CA GLY A 169 -4.80 22.37 -27.27
C GLY A 169 -6.06 23.11 -26.82
N ASP A 170 -6.40 23.12 -25.53
CA ASP A 170 -7.54 23.85 -24.98
C ASP A 170 -7.21 25.32 -24.62
N ASN A 171 -5.95 25.74 -24.74
CA ASN A 171 -5.46 27.10 -24.40
C ASN A 171 -5.25 27.99 -25.64
#